data_fb269ac03b74e4361f7bd2acb44645ec
#
_entry.id   fb269ac03b74e4361f7bd2acb44645ec
#
_cell.length_a   1.000
_cell.length_b   1.000
_cell.length_c   1.000
_cell.angle_alpha   90.00
_cell.angle_beta   90.00
_cell.angle_gamma   90.00
#
_symmetry.space_group_name_H-M   'P 1'
#
loop_
_entity.id
_entity.type
_entity.pdbx_description
1 polymer ?
#
loop_
_entity_poly.entity_id
_entity_poly.type
_entity_poly.pdbx_seq_one_letter_code
_entity_poly.pdbx_strand_id
1 'polypeptide(L)'
;SYFVPGVRLQYLQKPSRQLGFILGHQGEGSLLSYLKNQGWATSLYAGIRSETKEYDYAQISIELTEKGLEEYQEILGVTHSYIKLMKKAGFQEHVFDELKTMASLEEVYSNKGEGARRAENIANELNMYNFKDAGRINYAYGDPKPENFDSLLSYFTLENMLVLLSAKGLKTDKEEYHYKTKYSYFENDSLYLALLRDKPSHTFELPKPNSFIPKKVKIPNREIKDNIKPRLLINNKNTKIYFAKDHEFLRPKGVISYKILFPKNKMSAQHRAFLKIYIECVRESMNEVAFPARLAGLSYSLFD
;
A
#
# COMPACT_ATOMS: atom_id res chain seq x y z
N SER A 1 -9.96 -14.00 1.21
CA SER A 1 -10.09 -13.81 -0.25
C SER A 1 -11.55 -13.86 -0.65
N TYR A 2 -11.90 -13.13 -1.70
CA TYR A 2 -13.24 -13.08 -2.29
C TYR A 2 -13.14 -13.31 -3.79
N PHE A 3 -14.03 -14.11 -4.35
CA PHE A 3 -14.14 -14.29 -5.78
C PHE A 3 -14.96 -13.13 -6.37
N VAL A 4 -14.44 -12.45 -7.37
CA VAL A 4 -15.07 -11.24 -7.92
C VAL A 4 -15.04 -11.27 -9.46
N PRO A 5 -15.94 -10.55 -10.15
CA PRO A 5 -15.85 -10.39 -11.60
C PRO A 5 -14.54 -9.77 -12.02
N GLY A 6 -14.09 -10.07 -13.23
CA GLY A 6 -12.86 -9.50 -13.78
C GLY A 6 -12.95 -7.98 -13.97
N VAL A 7 -11.94 -7.27 -13.48
CA VAL A 7 -11.91 -5.80 -13.48
C VAL A 7 -11.06 -5.19 -14.60
N ARG A 8 -10.43 -6.02 -15.42
CA ARG A 8 -9.54 -5.55 -16.51
C ARG A 8 -10.19 -4.54 -17.45
N LEU A 9 -11.46 -4.76 -17.82
CA LEU A 9 -12.18 -3.85 -18.72
C LEU A 9 -12.52 -2.49 -18.08
N GLN A 10 -12.35 -2.37 -16.75
CA GLN A 10 -12.59 -1.16 -15.98
C GLN A 10 -11.27 -0.39 -15.69
N TYR A 11 -10.22 -0.62 -16.50
CA TYR A 11 -8.88 -0.08 -16.27
C TYR A 11 -8.79 1.45 -16.25
N LEU A 12 -9.78 2.16 -16.78
CA LEU A 12 -9.86 3.63 -16.70
C LEU A 12 -10.51 4.12 -15.40
N GLN A 13 -11.41 3.34 -14.80
CA GLN A 13 -12.10 3.67 -13.56
C GLN A 13 -11.37 3.11 -12.32
N LYS A 14 -10.56 2.07 -12.51
CA LYS A 14 -9.68 1.45 -11.52
C LYS A 14 -10.34 1.16 -10.15
N PRO A 15 -11.50 0.46 -10.13
CA PRO A 15 -12.16 0.12 -8.86
C PRO A 15 -11.27 -0.73 -7.95
N SER A 16 -10.44 -1.60 -8.53
CA SER A 16 -9.42 -2.40 -7.83
C SER A 16 -8.42 -1.56 -7.06
N ARG A 17 -7.95 -0.45 -7.65
CA ARG A 17 -7.01 0.45 -6.99
C ARG A 17 -7.63 1.21 -5.82
N GLN A 18 -8.87 1.66 -5.98
CA GLN A 18 -9.59 2.30 -4.88
C GLN A 18 -9.84 1.32 -3.74
N LEU A 19 -10.27 0.10 -4.07
CA LEU A 19 -10.46 -0.96 -3.09
C LEU A 19 -9.17 -1.21 -2.29
N GLY A 20 -8.06 -1.44 -2.99
CA GLY A 20 -6.76 -1.67 -2.37
C GLY A 20 -6.26 -0.48 -1.56
N PHE A 21 -6.52 0.75 -2.02
CA PHE A 21 -6.15 1.97 -1.30
C PHE A 21 -6.88 2.08 0.04
N ILE A 22 -8.21 1.86 0.05
CA ILE A 22 -9.03 2.02 1.26
C ILE A 22 -8.78 0.86 2.24
N LEU A 23 -8.85 -0.38 1.77
CA LEU A 23 -8.62 -1.57 2.61
C LEU A 23 -7.17 -1.68 3.11
N GLY A 24 -6.21 -1.32 2.28
CA GLY A 24 -4.78 -1.35 2.60
C GLY A 24 -4.26 -0.08 3.27
N HIS A 25 -5.14 0.86 3.63
CA HIS A 25 -4.74 2.09 4.29
C HIS A 25 -4.09 1.82 5.65
N GLN A 26 -3.03 2.59 5.99
CA GLN A 26 -2.23 2.38 7.19
C GLN A 26 -2.26 3.57 8.17
N GLY A 27 -2.99 4.63 7.83
CA GLY A 27 -3.16 5.79 8.69
C GLY A 27 -4.13 5.54 9.85
N GLU A 28 -4.23 6.51 10.72
CA GLU A 28 -5.14 6.51 11.86
C GLU A 28 -6.59 6.16 11.43
N GLY A 29 -7.29 5.40 12.24
CA GLY A 29 -8.66 4.96 11.98
C GLY A 29 -8.80 3.81 10.97
N SER A 30 -7.73 3.39 10.30
CA SER A 30 -7.74 2.27 9.36
C SER A 30 -7.87 0.91 10.04
N LEU A 31 -8.20 -0.11 9.25
CA LEU A 31 -8.23 -1.50 9.72
C LEU A 31 -6.88 -1.93 10.30
N LEU A 32 -5.76 -1.64 9.63
CA LEU A 32 -4.44 -2.01 10.13
C LEU A 32 -4.08 -1.29 11.42
N SER A 33 -4.37 0.01 11.54
CA SER A 33 -4.14 0.77 12.77
C SER A 33 -4.86 0.13 13.95
N TYR A 34 -6.12 -0.22 13.78
CA TYR A 34 -6.88 -0.92 14.81
C TYR A 34 -6.24 -2.26 15.21
N LEU A 35 -5.91 -3.11 14.24
CA LEU A 35 -5.30 -4.43 14.50
C LEU A 35 -3.94 -4.33 15.20
N LYS A 36 -3.13 -3.34 14.85
CA LYS A 36 -1.85 -3.04 15.53
C LYS A 36 -2.07 -2.58 16.97
N ASN A 37 -3.03 -1.72 17.22
CA ASN A 37 -3.35 -1.23 18.56
C ASN A 37 -3.85 -2.35 19.49
N GLN A 38 -4.49 -3.40 18.93
CA GLN A 38 -4.84 -4.61 19.68
C GLN A 38 -3.65 -5.56 19.88
N GLY A 39 -2.54 -5.32 19.18
CA GLY A 39 -1.39 -6.20 19.15
C GLY A 39 -1.64 -7.50 18.37
N TRP A 40 -2.56 -7.50 17.40
CA TRP A 40 -2.98 -8.68 16.63
C TRP A 40 -2.26 -8.84 15.30
N ALA A 41 -1.82 -7.75 14.69
CA ALA A 41 -1.19 -7.79 13.38
C ALA A 41 0.05 -6.89 13.30
N THR A 42 0.97 -7.25 12.41
CA THR A 42 2.17 -6.47 12.08
C THR A 42 2.03 -5.75 10.75
N SER A 43 1.34 -6.35 9.78
CA SER A 43 1.11 -5.76 8.47
C SER A 43 -0.22 -6.20 7.86
N LEU A 44 -0.69 -5.43 6.87
CA LEU A 44 -1.87 -5.73 6.07
C LEU A 44 -1.62 -5.33 4.62
N TYR A 45 -1.99 -6.20 3.71
CA TYR A 45 -2.07 -5.94 2.28
C TYR A 45 -3.49 -6.22 1.78
N ALA A 46 -4.02 -5.36 0.93
CA ALA A 46 -5.31 -5.58 0.27
C ALA A 46 -5.25 -5.17 -1.20
N GLY A 47 -5.93 -5.93 -2.05
CA GLY A 47 -6.01 -5.63 -3.48
C GLY A 47 -6.54 -6.78 -4.32
N ILE A 48 -6.63 -6.56 -5.63
CA ILE A 48 -6.94 -7.58 -6.63
C ILE A 48 -5.63 -8.02 -7.26
N ARG A 49 -5.44 -9.35 -7.35
CA ARG A 49 -4.14 -9.92 -7.67
C ARG A 49 -3.79 -9.88 -9.16
N SER A 50 -4.74 -10.11 -10.04
CA SER A 50 -4.46 -10.41 -11.45
C SER A 50 -5.08 -9.47 -12.46
N GLU A 51 -6.22 -8.84 -12.14
CA GLU A 51 -7.00 -8.01 -13.06
C GLU A 51 -7.28 -8.74 -14.39
N THR A 52 -8.01 -9.85 -14.31
CA THR A 52 -8.40 -10.61 -15.50
C THR A 52 -9.68 -10.04 -16.15
N LYS A 53 -10.11 -10.63 -17.24
CA LYS A 53 -11.29 -10.22 -17.97
C LYS A 53 -12.56 -10.85 -17.42
N GLU A 54 -12.47 -12.10 -17.00
CA GLU A 54 -13.62 -12.92 -16.61
C GLU A 54 -13.85 -12.88 -15.10
N TYR A 55 -12.82 -13.18 -14.33
CA TYR A 55 -12.89 -13.21 -12.86
C TYR A 55 -11.55 -12.87 -12.21
N ASP A 56 -11.61 -12.47 -10.96
CA ASP A 56 -10.45 -12.15 -10.14
C ASP A 56 -10.62 -12.61 -8.70
N TYR A 57 -9.53 -12.54 -7.94
CA TYR A 57 -9.54 -12.72 -6.49
C TYR A 57 -9.14 -11.41 -5.82
N ALA A 58 -10.07 -10.86 -5.06
CA ALA A 58 -9.77 -9.79 -4.13
C ALA A 58 -9.23 -10.41 -2.83
N GLN A 59 -8.04 -10.00 -2.42
CA GLN A 59 -7.33 -10.57 -1.28
C GLN A 59 -7.11 -9.52 -0.20
N ILE A 60 -7.34 -9.91 1.05
CA ILE A 60 -6.90 -9.19 2.25
C ILE A 60 -5.96 -10.15 2.98
N SER A 61 -4.69 -9.81 3.06
CA SER A 61 -3.65 -10.61 3.71
C SER A 61 -3.18 -9.86 4.96
N ILE A 62 -3.23 -10.53 6.10
CA ILE A 62 -2.90 -9.96 7.41
C ILE A 62 -1.81 -10.81 8.02
N GLU A 63 -0.67 -10.21 8.36
CA GLU A 63 0.38 -10.87 9.11
C GLU A 63 0.07 -10.79 10.60
N LEU A 64 -0.18 -11.96 11.19
CA LEU A 64 -0.61 -12.08 12.58
C LEU A 64 0.60 -12.14 13.53
N THR A 65 0.41 -11.59 14.72
CA THR A 65 1.23 -11.90 15.89
C THR A 65 0.80 -13.24 16.50
N GLU A 66 1.51 -13.74 17.51
CA GLU A 66 1.06 -14.92 18.27
C GLU A 66 -0.35 -14.68 18.88
N LYS A 67 -0.55 -13.52 19.50
CA LYS A 67 -1.87 -13.10 20.01
C LYS A 67 -2.92 -13.00 18.90
N GLY A 68 -2.54 -12.49 17.73
CA GLY A 68 -3.45 -12.40 16.58
C GLY A 68 -3.84 -13.76 16.02
N LEU A 69 -2.95 -14.76 16.13
CA LEU A 69 -3.29 -16.13 15.76
C LEU A 69 -4.35 -16.74 16.69
N GLU A 70 -4.30 -16.45 17.99
CA GLU A 70 -5.32 -16.87 18.94
C GLU A 70 -6.67 -16.18 18.68
N GLU A 71 -6.64 -14.93 18.21
CA GLU A 71 -7.81 -14.06 18.01
C GLU A 71 -8.23 -13.95 16.50
N TYR A 72 -7.85 -14.89 15.65
CA TYR A 72 -8.08 -14.77 14.21
C TYR A 72 -9.56 -14.65 13.83
N GLN A 73 -10.47 -15.26 14.60
CA GLN A 73 -11.90 -15.15 14.36
C GLN A 73 -12.41 -13.73 14.64
N GLU A 74 -11.90 -13.09 15.72
CA GLU A 74 -12.21 -11.71 16.03
C GLU A 74 -11.69 -10.77 14.92
N ILE A 75 -10.47 -11.02 14.42
CA ILE A 75 -9.88 -10.28 13.31
C ILE A 75 -10.75 -10.38 12.03
N LEU A 76 -11.31 -11.54 11.76
CA LEU A 76 -12.26 -11.71 10.64
C LEU A 76 -13.53 -10.86 10.84
N GLY A 77 -14.10 -10.85 12.04
CA GLY A 77 -15.27 -10.04 12.40
C GLY A 77 -15.00 -8.54 12.27
N VAL A 78 -13.84 -8.10 12.77
CA VAL A 78 -13.34 -6.71 12.66
C VAL A 78 -13.14 -6.31 11.18
N THR A 79 -12.52 -7.18 10.40
CA THR A 79 -12.32 -6.96 8.96
C THR A 79 -13.66 -6.81 8.22
N HIS A 80 -14.62 -7.68 8.55
CA HIS A 80 -15.96 -7.61 7.97
C HIS A 80 -16.69 -6.31 8.37
N SER A 81 -16.51 -5.85 9.60
CA SER A 81 -17.08 -4.56 10.07
C SER A 81 -16.50 -3.38 9.29
N TYR A 82 -15.21 -3.40 8.96
CA TYR A 82 -14.60 -2.37 8.11
C TYR A 82 -15.17 -2.41 6.67
N ILE A 83 -15.38 -3.61 6.11
CA ILE A 83 -16.02 -3.78 4.80
C ILE A 83 -17.46 -3.25 4.82
N LYS A 84 -18.22 -3.49 5.90
CA LYS A 84 -19.57 -2.89 6.07
C LYS A 84 -19.53 -1.37 6.06
N LEU A 85 -18.54 -0.75 6.72
CA LEU A 85 -18.35 0.70 6.68
C LEU A 85 -18.09 1.17 5.24
N MET A 86 -17.22 0.48 4.49
CA MET A 86 -16.94 0.81 3.09
C MET A 86 -18.20 0.71 2.22
N LYS A 87 -19.01 -0.34 2.39
CA LYS A 87 -20.29 -0.52 1.68
C LYS A 87 -21.28 0.59 1.98
N LYS A 88 -21.36 1.02 3.25
CA LYS A 88 -22.23 2.13 3.67
C LYS A 88 -21.78 3.47 3.09
N ALA A 89 -20.48 3.70 3.00
CA ALA A 89 -19.91 4.94 2.49
C ALA A 89 -19.88 5.02 0.96
N GLY A 90 -19.82 3.85 0.28
CA GLY A 90 -19.76 3.75 -1.17
C GLY A 90 -18.49 4.34 -1.77
N PHE A 91 -18.57 4.73 -3.02
CA PHE A 91 -17.49 5.34 -3.78
C PHE A 91 -16.97 6.63 -3.13
N GLN A 92 -15.65 6.76 -3.03
CA GLN A 92 -14.98 7.93 -2.45
C GLN A 92 -14.32 8.77 -3.56
N GLU A 93 -14.96 9.87 -3.96
CA GLU A 93 -14.50 10.73 -5.07
C GLU A 93 -13.09 11.30 -4.81
N HIS A 94 -12.83 11.78 -3.59
CA HIS A 94 -11.51 12.31 -3.26
C HIS A 94 -10.38 11.28 -3.39
N VAL A 95 -10.65 10.00 -3.08
CA VAL A 95 -9.67 8.92 -3.25
C VAL A 95 -9.38 8.70 -4.74
N PHE A 96 -10.41 8.70 -5.57
CA PHE A 96 -10.24 8.59 -7.02
C PHE A 96 -9.41 9.74 -7.58
N ASP A 97 -9.69 10.98 -7.19
CA ASP A 97 -9.01 12.18 -7.66
C ASP A 97 -7.55 12.23 -7.19
N GLU A 98 -7.28 11.80 -5.98
CA GLU A 98 -5.91 11.67 -5.46
C GLU A 98 -5.10 10.64 -6.24
N LEU A 99 -5.65 9.45 -6.45
CA LEU A 99 -5.02 8.39 -7.24
C LEU A 99 -4.77 8.84 -8.68
N LYS A 100 -5.72 9.54 -9.31
CA LYS A 100 -5.60 10.12 -10.65
C LYS A 100 -4.51 11.19 -10.71
N THR A 101 -4.46 12.06 -9.70
CA THR A 101 -3.45 13.12 -9.61
C THR A 101 -2.05 12.54 -9.47
N MET A 102 -1.87 11.57 -8.56
CA MET A 102 -0.58 10.92 -8.38
C MET A 102 -0.14 10.14 -9.63
N ALA A 103 -1.05 9.45 -10.29
CA ALA A 103 -0.77 8.75 -11.54
C ALA A 103 -0.31 9.71 -12.65
N SER A 104 -0.95 10.88 -12.76
CA SER A 104 -0.55 11.93 -13.73
C SER A 104 0.85 12.45 -13.46
N LEU A 105 1.19 12.69 -12.19
CA LEU A 105 2.52 13.13 -11.80
C LEU A 105 3.57 12.04 -12.06
N GLU A 106 3.24 10.80 -11.79
CA GLU A 106 4.13 9.69 -12.04
C GLU A 106 4.37 9.50 -13.56
N GLU A 107 3.35 9.61 -14.40
CA GLU A 107 3.49 9.53 -15.85
C GLU A 107 4.50 10.55 -16.39
N VAL A 108 4.44 11.79 -15.89
CA VAL A 108 5.32 12.87 -16.35
C VAL A 108 6.72 12.78 -15.76
N TYR A 109 6.84 12.43 -14.48
CA TYR A 109 8.10 12.58 -13.72
C TYR A 109 8.76 11.25 -13.30
N SER A 110 8.21 10.09 -13.70
CA SER A 110 8.85 8.80 -13.45
C SER A 110 10.15 8.64 -14.25
N ASN A 111 11.01 7.75 -13.75
CA ASN A 111 12.17 7.32 -14.53
C ASN A 111 11.71 6.46 -15.71
N LYS A 112 12.26 6.72 -16.88
CA LYS A 112 12.11 5.78 -17.98
C LYS A 112 12.89 4.51 -17.61
N GLY A 113 12.21 3.38 -17.60
CA GLY A 113 12.83 2.09 -17.36
C GLY A 113 13.72 1.65 -18.54
N GLU A 114 14.28 0.47 -18.42
CA GLU A 114 15.04 -0.19 -19.49
C GLU A 114 14.18 -0.37 -20.74
N GLY A 115 14.74 -0.07 -21.92
CA GLY A 115 14.00 -0.04 -23.17
C GLY A 115 13.38 -1.40 -23.55
N ALA A 116 14.11 -2.50 -23.35
CA ALA A 116 13.64 -3.84 -23.66
C ALA A 116 12.40 -4.21 -22.79
N ARG A 117 12.46 -4.00 -21.47
CA ARG A 117 11.35 -4.25 -20.57
C ARG A 117 10.13 -3.38 -20.89
N ARG A 118 10.36 -2.13 -21.29
CA ARG A 118 9.28 -1.24 -21.71
C ARG A 118 8.58 -1.74 -22.97
N ALA A 119 9.36 -2.20 -23.96
CA ALA A 119 8.81 -2.77 -25.20
C ALA A 119 7.98 -4.03 -24.91
N GLU A 120 8.48 -4.93 -24.08
CA GLU A 120 7.77 -6.12 -23.64
C GLU A 120 6.45 -5.77 -22.94
N ASN A 121 6.46 -4.84 -21.99
CA ASN A 121 5.26 -4.39 -21.29
C ASN A 121 4.22 -3.81 -22.27
N ILE A 122 4.64 -2.96 -23.20
CA ILE A 122 3.74 -2.38 -24.22
C ILE A 122 3.16 -3.48 -25.11
N ALA A 123 3.97 -4.45 -25.54
CA ALA A 123 3.51 -5.57 -26.37
C ALA A 123 2.45 -6.41 -25.61
N ASN A 124 2.65 -6.68 -24.33
CA ASN A 124 1.68 -7.38 -23.49
C ASN A 124 0.39 -6.54 -23.33
N GLU A 125 0.51 -5.25 -23.09
CA GLU A 125 -0.64 -4.35 -22.93
C GLU A 125 -1.46 -4.23 -24.21
N LEU A 126 -0.83 -4.24 -25.39
CA LEU A 126 -1.52 -4.23 -26.69
C LEU A 126 -2.44 -5.44 -26.90
N ASN A 127 -2.13 -6.58 -26.29
CA ASN A 127 -2.99 -7.77 -26.33
C ASN A 127 -4.19 -7.68 -25.38
N MET A 128 -4.12 -6.79 -24.37
CA MET A 128 -5.07 -6.78 -23.27
C MET A 128 -5.96 -5.55 -23.24
N TYR A 129 -5.49 -4.41 -23.77
CA TYR A 129 -6.10 -3.11 -23.61
C TYR A 129 -6.26 -2.36 -24.95
N ASN A 130 -6.91 -1.21 -24.91
CA ASN A 130 -7.05 -0.38 -26.08
C ASN A 130 -5.68 0.13 -26.55
N PHE A 131 -5.43 0.08 -27.86
CA PHE A 131 -4.19 0.54 -28.50
C PHE A 131 -3.75 1.95 -28.06
N LYS A 132 -4.70 2.88 -27.89
CA LYS A 132 -4.41 4.27 -27.48
C LYS A 132 -3.85 4.39 -26.07
N ASP A 133 -4.11 3.41 -25.21
CA ASP A 133 -3.74 3.42 -23.82
C ASP A 133 -2.55 2.50 -23.50
N ALA A 134 -2.14 1.65 -24.46
CA ALA A 134 -0.99 0.79 -24.30
C ALA A 134 0.29 1.61 -23.99
N GLY A 135 1.07 1.14 -23.05
CA GLY A 135 2.24 1.84 -22.50
C GLY A 135 1.93 2.87 -21.41
N ARG A 136 0.64 3.12 -21.11
CA ARG A 136 0.22 4.08 -20.09
C ARG A 136 -0.94 3.60 -19.21
N ILE A 137 -1.25 2.32 -19.22
CA ILE A 137 -2.38 1.73 -18.48
C ILE A 137 -2.36 2.10 -16.99
N ASN A 138 -1.19 2.12 -16.38
CA ASN A 138 -1.06 2.47 -14.96
C ASN A 138 -1.41 3.95 -14.67
N TYR A 139 -1.28 4.81 -15.65
CA TYR A 139 -1.46 6.26 -15.52
C TYR A 139 -2.79 6.75 -16.09
N ALA A 140 -3.39 6.00 -17.02
CA ALA A 140 -4.64 6.38 -17.67
C ALA A 140 -5.82 6.30 -16.69
N TYR A 141 -6.55 7.40 -16.57
CA TYR A 141 -7.80 7.54 -15.83
C TYR A 141 -8.85 8.19 -16.71
N GLY A 142 -10.04 7.59 -16.74
CA GLY A 142 -11.24 8.17 -17.36
C GLY A 142 -12.06 8.96 -16.34
N ASP A 143 -13.35 9.11 -16.66
CA ASP A 143 -14.32 9.65 -15.72
C ASP A 143 -14.65 8.61 -14.65
N PRO A 144 -14.91 9.04 -13.41
CA PRO A 144 -15.30 8.13 -12.36
C PRO A 144 -16.63 7.45 -12.67
N LYS A 145 -16.75 6.19 -12.31
CA LYS A 145 -17.99 5.41 -12.38
C LYS A 145 -18.21 4.75 -11.03
N PRO A 146 -18.93 5.43 -10.11
CA PRO A 146 -19.20 4.93 -8.77
C PRO A 146 -19.76 3.52 -8.75
N GLU A 147 -20.64 3.20 -9.72
CA GLU A 147 -21.28 1.91 -9.88
C GLU A 147 -20.27 0.74 -10.06
N ASN A 148 -19.11 1.00 -10.65
CA ASN A 148 -18.07 -0.03 -10.82
C ASN A 148 -17.44 -0.42 -9.47
N PHE A 149 -17.21 0.57 -8.60
CA PHE A 149 -16.67 0.34 -7.26
C PHE A 149 -17.71 -0.34 -6.36
N ASP A 150 -18.94 0.13 -6.36
CA ASP A 150 -20.01 -0.40 -5.55
C ASP A 150 -20.37 -1.84 -5.97
N SER A 151 -20.41 -2.09 -7.29
CA SER A 151 -20.57 -3.44 -7.84
C SER A 151 -19.45 -4.39 -7.37
N LEU A 152 -18.18 -3.97 -7.47
CA LEU A 152 -17.05 -4.77 -7.00
C LEU A 152 -17.18 -5.06 -5.50
N LEU A 153 -17.49 -4.07 -4.70
CA LEU A 153 -17.61 -4.20 -3.25
C LEU A 153 -18.81 -5.08 -2.82
N SER A 154 -19.84 -5.19 -3.66
CA SER A 154 -21.01 -6.05 -3.38
C SER A 154 -20.63 -7.53 -3.20
N TYR A 155 -19.57 -8.01 -3.86
CA TYR A 155 -19.07 -9.38 -3.76
C TYR A 155 -18.33 -9.70 -2.45
N PHE A 156 -18.06 -8.70 -1.61
CA PHE A 156 -17.42 -8.91 -0.31
C PHE A 156 -18.45 -9.35 0.73
N THR A 157 -19.00 -10.54 0.56
CA THR A 157 -19.97 -11.16 1.46
C THR A 157 -19.35 -12.33 2.22
N LEU A 158 -19.98 -12.74 3.31
CA LEU A 158 -19.49 -13.87 4.10
C LEU A 158 -19.59 -15.18 3.32
N GLU A 159 -20.64 -15.33 2.50
CA GLU A 159 -20.88 -16.50 1.65
C GLU A 159 -19.84 -16.66 0.54
N ASN A 160 -19.25 -15.54 0.09
CA ASN A 160 -18.21 -15.50 -0.95
C ASN A 160 -16.80 -15.44 -0.37
N MET A 161 -16.65 -15.61 0.94
CA MET A 161 -15.36 -15.45 1.63
C MET A 161 -14.64 -16.80 1.75
N LEU A 162 -13.41 -16.87 1.23
CA LEU A 162 -12.46 -17.96 1.51
C LEU A 162 -11.41 -17.47 2.50
N VAL A 163 -11.32 -18.13 3.64
CA VAL A 163 -10.29 -17.86 4.66
C VAL A 163 -9.18 -18.89 4.54
N LEU A 164 -7.94 -18.40 4.45
CA LEU A 164 -6.74 -19.21 4.53
C LEU A 164 -5.97 -18.78 5.78
N LEU A 165 -5.86 -19.66 6.77
CA LEU A 165 -5.02 -19.48 7.94
C LEU A 165 -3.75 -20.32 7.78
N SER A 166 -2.58 -19.66 7.84
CA SER A 166 -1.27 -20.31 7.74
C SER A 166 -0.43 -19.99 8.97
N ALA A 167 -0.09 -21.02 9.75
CA ALA A 167 0.78 -20.87 10.91
C ALA A 167 1.50 -22.20 11.23
N LYS A 168 2.58 -22.11 12.00
CA LYS A 168 3.25 -23.29 12.51
C LYS A 168 2.40 -23.96 13.59
N GLY A 169 2.40 -25.30 13.59
CA GLY A 169 1.75 -26.09 14.65
C GLY A 169 0.24 -26.26 14.49
N LEU A 170 -0.36 -25.81 13.41
CA LEU A 170 -1.76 -26.10 13.13
C LEU A 170 -1.99 -27.61 12.95
N LYS A 171 -3.09 -28.11 13.52
CA LYS A 171 -3.53 -29.49 13.31
C LYS A 171 -4.05 -29.63 11.89
N THR A 172 -3.54 -30.63 11.16
CA THR A 172 -3.89 -30.89 9.76
C THR A 172 -4.17 -32.38 9.58
N ASP A 173 -5.09 -32.70 8.68
CA ASP A 173 -5.54 -34.08 8.41
C ASP A 173 -5.30 -34.51 6.96
N LYS A 174 -4.80 -33.59 6.11
CA LYS A 174 -4.54 -33.80 4.68
C LYS A 174 -3.15 -33.36 4.30
N GLU A 175 -2.66 -33.89 3.16
CA GLU A 175 -1.39 -33.50 2.58
C GLU A 175 -1.54 -33.34 1.07
N GLU A 176 -1.06 -32.23 0.52
CA GLU A 176 -1.07 -31.97 -0.91
C GLU A 176 0.00 -32.84 -1.63
N TYR A 177 -0.32 -33.33 -2.81
CA TYR A 177 0.47 -34.35 -3.51
C TYR A 177 1.86 -33.86 -3.95
N HIS A 178 1.96 -32.65 -4.51
CA HIS A 178 3.19 -32.16 -5.15
C HIS A 178 4.19 -31.60 -4.13
N TYR A 179 3.76 -30.64 -3.31
CA TYR A 179 4.62 -29.92 -2.36
C TYR A 179 4.57 -30.50 -0.95
N LYS A 180 3.76 -31.54 -0.73
CA LYS A 180 3.58 -32.16 0.60
C LYS A 180 3.13 -31.18 1.68
N THR A 181 2.45 -30.12 1.26
CA THR A 181 1.89 -29.14 2.18
C THR A 181 0.77 -29.77 2.97
N LYS A 182 0.87 -29.73 4.29
CA LYS A 182 -0.17 -30.23 5.19
C LYS A 182 -1.26 -29.21 5.35
N TYR A 183 -2.51 -29.62 5.28
CA TYR A 183 -3.67 -28.75 5.39
C TYR A 183 -4.89 -29.48 5.98
N SER A 184 -5.87 -28.70 6.40
CA SER A 184 -7.25 -29.14 6.65
C SER A 184 -8.21 -28.19 5.95
N TYR A 185 -9.35 -28.68 5.54
CA TYR A 185 -10.42 -27.88 4.94
C TYR A 185 -11.68 -28.02 5.76
N PHE A 186 -12.29 -26.88 6.09
CA PHE A 186 -13.53 -26.79 6.84
C PHE A 186 -14.52 -25.94 6.07
N GLU A 187 -15.76 -26.37 6.01
CA GLU A 187 -16.86 -25.53 5.55
C GLU A 187 -17.31 -24.63 6.72
N ASN A 188 -17.55 -23.36 6.43
CA ASN A 188 -18.12 -22.44 7.40
C ASN A 188 -19.56 -22.86 7.69
N ASP A 189 -19.86 -23.10 8.95
CA ASP A 189 -21.23 -23.38 9.37
C ASP A 189 -22.06 -22.08 9.52
N SER A 190 -23.38 -22.25 9.55
CA SER A 190 -24.30 -21.13 9.67
C SER A 190 -24.14 -20.34 11.00
N LEU A 191 -23.73 -21.02 12.06
CA LEU A 191 -23.48 -20.40 13.36
C LEU A 191 -22.27 -19.46 13.30
N TYR A 192 -21.17 -19.90 12.69
CA TYR A 192 -19.98 -19.08 12.50
C TYR A 192 -20.28 -17.84 11.66
N LEU A 193 -21.01 -18.03 10.55
CA LEU A 193 -21.44 -16.91 9.70
C LEU A 193 -22.35 -15.92 10.45
N ALA A 194 -23.25 -16.41 11.30
CA ALA A 194 -24.09 -15.55 12.14
C ALA A 194 -23.26 -14.73 13.11
N LEU A 195 -22.29 -15.34 13.79
CA LEU A 195 -21.38 -14.63 14.69
C LEU A 195 -20.59 -13.52 14.00
N LEU A 196 -20.13 -13.75 12.77
CA LEU A 196 -19.46 -12.73 11.98
C LEU A 196 -20.40 -11.58 11.57
N ARG A 197 -21.67 -11.85 11.25
CA ARG A 197 -22.66 -10.81 10.92
C ARG A 197 -22.99 -9.91 12.09
N ASP A 198 -23.09 -10.48 13.27
CA ASP A 198 -23.53 -9.81 14.50
C ASP A 198 -22.39 -9.15 15.28
N LYS A 199 -21.16 -9.17 14.75
CA LYS A 199 -20.04 -8.47 15.39
C LYS A 199 -20.36 -6.98 15.55
N PRO A 200 -20.12 -6.39 16.74
CA PRO A 200 -20.36 -4.98 16.98
C PRO A 200 -19.51 -4.13 16.03
N SER A 201 -20.06 -3.00 15.60
CA SER A 201 -19.29 -2.07 14.78
C SER A 201 -18.17 -1.45 15.61
N HIS A 202 -16.94 -1.58 15.15
CA HIS A 202 -15.80 -0.87 15.70
C HIS A 202 -15.77 0.56 15.18
N THR A 203 -15.13 1.46 15.90
CA THR A 203 -14.94 2.84 15.44
C THR A 203 -13.83 2.88 14.42
N PHE A 204 -14.20 2.89 13.14
CA PHE A 204 -13.29 3.06 12.03
C PHE A 204 -13.53 4.37 11.31
N GLU A 205 -12.51 4.88 10.66
CA GLU A 205 -12.60 6.00 9.74
C GLU A 205 -12.06 5.60 8.36
N LEU A 206 -12.75 6.03 7.32
CA LEU A 206 -12.21 5.93 5.97
C LEU A 206 -11.09 6.96 5.77
N PRO A 207 -10.18 6.74 4.80
CA PRO A 207 -9.11 7.70 4.52
C PRO A 207 -9.66 9.10 4.28
N LYS A 208 -9.10 10.07 5.00
CA LYS A 208 -9.41 11.50 4.81
C LYS A 208 -8.62 12.06 3.62
N PRO A 209 -9.06 13.18 3.01
CA PRO A 209 -8.30 13.84 1.96
C PRO A 209 -6.85 14.11 2.37
N ASN A 210 -5.92 13.73 1.51
CA ASN A 210 -4.49 13.79 1.80
C ASN A 210 -3.91 15.17 1.50
N SER A 211 -3.58 15.92 2.54
CA SER A 211 -3.03 17.28 2.41
C SER A 211 -1.65 17.35 1.75
N PHE A 212 -0.93 16.23 1.66
CA PHE A 212 0.38 16.16 1.01
C PHE A 212 0.29 16.03 -0.51
N ILE A 213 -0.87 15.72 -1.10
CA ILE A 213 -1.02 15.63 -2.55
C ILE A 213 -0.72 16.99 -3.19
N PRO A 214 0.26 17.09 -4.11
CA PRO A 214 0.64 18.36 -4.70
C PRO A 214 -0.47 18.94 -5.60
N LYS A 215 -0.96 20.10 -5.26
CA LYS A 215 -1.96 20.82 -6.08
C LYS A 215 -1.35 21.47 -7.31
N LYS A 216 -0.09 21.88 -7.23
CA LYS A 216 0.68 22.50 -8.33
C LYS A 216 2.13 22.06 -8.23
N VAL A 217 2.67 21.61 -9.34
CA VAL A 217 4.09 21.29 -9.46
C VAL A 217 4.70 22.29 -10.40
N LYS A 218 5.69 23.06 -9.89
CA LYS A 218 6.47 24.02 -10.68
C LYS A 218 7.90 23.56 -10.75
N ILE A 219 8.41 23.42 -11.95
CA ILE A 219 9.85 23.27 -12.18
C ILE A 219 10.39 24.68 -12.42
N PRO A 220 11.32 25.17 -11.60
CA PRO A 220 11.96 26.44 -11.88
C PRO A 220 12.64 26.42 -13.24
N ASN A 221 12.52 27.52 -14.02
CA ASN A 221 13.26 27.67 -15.27
C ASN A 221 14.76 27.48 -15.00
N ARG A 222 15.35 26.44 -15.59
CA ARG A 222 16.75 26.11 -15.45
C ARG A 222 17.30 25.74 -16.83
N GLU A 223 18.51 26.18 -17.08
CA GLU A 223 19.25 25.65 -18.22
C GLU A 223 19.74 24.25 -17.91
N ILE A 224 19.65 23.36 -18.87
CA ILE A 224 20.25 22.02 -18.79
C ILE A 224 21.77 22.23 -18.86
N LYS A 225 22.46 21.81 -17.83
CA LYS A 225 23.94 21.90 -17.69
C LYS A 225 24.44 20.64 -17.01
N ASP A 226 25.71 20.39 -17.14
CA ASP A 226 26.38 19.35 -16.34
C ASP A 226 26.18 19.60 -14.85
N ASN A 227 26.02 18.53 -14.09
CA ASN A 227 25.83 18.62 -12.65
C ASN A 227 27.03 19.27 -11.98
N ILE A 228 26.76 20.32 -11.21
CA ILE A 228 27.76 21.03 -10.44
C ILE A 228 28.03 20.23 -9.16
N LYS A 229 29.32 20.07 -8.80
CA LYS A 229 29.71 19.45 -7.53
C LYS A 229 29.02 20.14 -6.36
N PRO A 230 28.61 19.37 -5.31
CA PRO A 230 28.02 19.97 -4.11
C PRO A 230 28.94 21.03 -3.49
N ARG A 231 28.38 22.20 -3.24
CA ARG A 231 29.12 23.29 -2.57
C ARG A 231 28.85 23.27 -1.08
N LEU A 232 29.87 23.57 -0.30
CA LEU A 232 29.79 23.71 1.14
C LEU A 232 29.12 25.05 1.48
N LEU A 233 27.93 25.03 2.08
CA LEU A 233 27.18 26.22 2.49
C LEU A 233 27.53 26.63 3.93
N ILE A 234 27.63 25.66 4.83
CA ILE A 234 27.92 25.85 6.24
C ILE A 234 29.05 24.92 6.62
N ASN A 235 30.04 25.46 7.32
CA ASN A 235 31.17 24.71 7.86
C ASN A 235 31.52 25.27 9.24
N ASN A 236 31.02 24.62 10.29
CA ASN A 236 31.37 24.95 11.65
C ASN A 236 31.77 23.68 12.44
N LYS A 237 32.10 23.85 13.73
CA LYS A 237 32.58 22.75 14.58
C LYS A 237 31.66 21.52 14.59
N ASN A 238 30.34 21.73 14.53
CA ASN A 238 29.35 20.68 14.74
C ASN A 238 28.54 20.35 13.48
N THR A 239 28.58 21.21 12.44
CA THR A 239 27.66 21.08 11.29
C THR A 239 28.38 21.41 10.00
N LYS A 240 28.22 20.54 9.00
CA LYS A 240 28.57 20.80 7.60
C LYS A 240 27.35 20.59 6.73
N ILE A 241 27.02 21.61 5.93
CA ILE A 241 25.88 21.51 4.99
C ILE A 241 26.42 21.67 3.58
N TYR A 242 26.15 20.66 2.77
CA TYR A 242 26.45 20.68 1.34
C TYR A 242 25.15 20.83 0.56
N PHE A 243 25.20 21.58 -0.50
CA PHE A 243 24.07 21.79 -1.40
C PHE A 243 24.48 21.55 -2.84
N ALA A 244 23.67 20.77 -3.54
CA ALA A 244 23.76 20.59 -4.99
C ALA A 244 22.40 20.84 -5.62
N LYS A 245 22.38 21.46 -6.79
CA LYS A 245 21.18 21.67 -7.58
C LYS A 245 21.24 20.76 -8.80
N ASP A 246 20.18 19.98 -9.01
CA ASP A 246 20.08 19.16 -10.22
C ASP A 246 19.83 20.06 -11.44
N HIS A 247 20.69 19.96 -12.44
CA HIS A 247 20.59 20.63 -13.73
C HIS A 247 20.44 19.67 -14.90
N GLU A 248 20.53 18.36 -14.64
CA GLU A 248 20.49 17.34 -15.68
C GLU A 248 19.05 16.88 -15.98
N PHE A 249 18.29 16.54 -14.95
CA PHE A 249 16.96 15.92 -15.13
C PHE A 249 15.81 16.90 -14.96
N LEU A 250 16.03 18.06 -14.37
CA LEU A 250 15.03 19.12 -14.13
C LEU A 250 13.71 18.62 -13.54
N ARG A 251 13.77 17.64 -12.64
CA ARG A 251 12.58 17.07 -12.01
C ARG A 251 12.20 17.85 -10.75
N PRO A 252 10.90 17.90 -10.40
CA PRO A 252 10.42 18.55 -9.18
C PRO A 252 10.63 17.65 -7.96
N LYS A 253 11.85 17.13 -7.79
CA LYS A 253 12.24 16.23 -6.70
C LYS A 253 13.42 16.77 -5.96
N GLY A 254 13.46 16.55 -4.65
CA GLY A 254 14.58 16.90 -3.78
C GLY A 254 14.92 15.74 -2.86
N VAL A 255 16.19 15.63 -2.51
CA VAL A 255 16.68 14.65 -1.52
C VAL A 255 17.39 15.43 -0.42
N ILE A 256 17.03 15.16 0.83
CA ILE A 256 17.69 15.68 2.01
C ILE A 256 18.30 14.50 2.74
N SER A 257 19.63 14.48 2.90
CA SER A 257 20.33 13.45 3.65
C SER A 257 20.95 14.05 4.91
N TYR A 258 20.63 13.48 6.05
CA TYR A 258 21.25 13.79 7.32
C TYR A 258 22.19 12.68 7.72
N LYS A 259 23.44 13.01 8.04
CA LYS A 259 24.41 12.08 8.60
C LYS A 259 24.83 12.55 9.98
N ILE A 260 24.42 11.81 10.99
CA ILE A 260 24.81 12.06 12.39
C ILE A 260 26.04 11.20 12.71
N LEU A 261 27.12 11.83 13.11
CA LEU A 261 28.37 11.14 13.42
C LEU A 261 28.58 11.05 14.93
N PHE A 262 28.75 9.84 15.43
CA PHE A 262 29.09 9.57 16.81
C PHE A 262 30.60 9.30 16.96
N PRO A 263 31.26 9.79 18.04
CA PRO A 263 32.65 9.47 18.31
C PRO A 263 32.82 7.92 18.46
N LYS A 264 33.80 7.35 17.76
CA LYS A 264 34.04 5.91 17.76
C LYS A 264 34.22 5.30 19.17
N ASN A 265 34.88 6.02 20.06
CA ASN A 265 35.15 5.58 21.43
C ASN A 265 33.94 5.63 22.37
N LYS A 266 32.82 6.23 21.94
CA LYS A 266 31.56 6.29 22.71
C LYS A 266 30.50 5.29 22.27
N MET A 267 30.76 4.52 21.23
CA MET A 267 29.81 3.56 20.65
C MET A 267 30.26 2.12 20.96
N SER A 268 29.86 1.58 22.12
CA SER A 268 30.02 0.16 22.45
C SER A 268 29.12 -0.72 21.56
N ALA A 269 29.35 -2.03 21.53
CA ALA A 269 28.50 -3.00 20.84
C ALA A 269 27.04 -2.91 21.33
N GLN A 270 26.86 -2.74 22.64
CA GLN A 270 25.53 -2.57 23.24
C GLN A 270 24.83 -1.29 22.77
N HIS A 271 25.54 -0.16 22.71
CA HIS A 271 24.96 1.09 22.19
C HIS A 271 24.54 0.95 20.73
N ARG A 272 25.29 0.22 19.90
CA ARG A 272 24.90 -0.04 18.50
C ARG A 272 23.66 -0.92 18.41
N ALA A 273 23.55 -1.95 19.25
CA ALA A 273 22.35 -2.78 19.30
C ALA A 273 21.11 -1.95 19.70
N PHE A 274 21.24 -1.11 20.73
CA PHE A 274 20.15 -0.22 21.13
C PHE A 274 19.79 0.80 20.04
N LEU A 275 20.79 1.35 19.32
CA LEU A 275 20.52 2.27 18.21
C LEU A 275 19.68 1.60 17.12
N LYS A 276 19.99 0.35 16.76
CA LYS A 276 19.19 -0.42 15.78
C LYS A 276 17.75 -0.61 16.25
N ILE A 277 17.56 -1.05 17.49
CA ILE A 277 16.21 -1.19 18.06
C ILE A 277 15.48 0.14 18.07
N TYR A 278 16.15 1.21 18.48
CA TYR A 278 15.57 2.56 18.49
C TYR A 278 15.12 3.01 17.10
N ILE A 279 15.93 2.76 16.05
CA ILE A 279 15.56 3.08 14.66
C ILE A 279 14.29 2.35 14.25
N GLU A 280 14.17 1.06 14.56
CA GLU A 280 12.95 0.30 14.25
C GLU A 280 11.73 0.81 15.04
N CYS A 281 11.90 1.15 16.33
CA CYS A 281 10.83 1.78 17.11
C CYS A 281 10.38 3.12 16.51
N VAL A 282 11.31 3.96 16.06
CA VAL A 282 10.98 5.23 15.39
C VAL A 282 10.25 4.99 14.07
N ARG A 283 10.70 4.04 13.26
CA ARG A 283 10.03 3.70 12.00
C ARG A 283 8.59 3.28 12.25
N GLU A 284 8.36 2.42 13.24
CA GLU A 284 7.02 1.94 13.58
C GLU A 284 6.14 3.06 14.13
N SER A 285 6.64 3.87 15.07
CA SER A 285 5.88 4.99 15.64
C SER A 285 5.50 6.07 14.61
N MET A 286 6.34 6.23 13.59
CA MET A 286 6.09 7.22 12.52
C MET A 286 5.21 6.66 11.39
N ASN A 287 4.89 5.37 11.37
CA ASN A 287 4.26 4.73 10.22
C ASN A 287 2.91 5.37 9.87
N GLU A 288 2.02 5.55 10.84
CA GLU A 288 0.70 6.15 10.63
C GLU A 288 0.79 7.61 10.17
N VAL A 289 1.62 8.41 10.84
CA VAL A 289 1.79 9.84 10.54
C VAL A 289 2.44 10.06 9.17
N ALA A 290 3.43 9.23 8.82
CA ALA A 290 4.15 9.33 7.56
C ALA A 290 3.40 8.70 6.37
N PHE A 291 2.38 7.89 6.61
CA PHE A 291 1.69 7.16 5.55
C PHE A 291 1.06 8.07 4.49
N PRO A 292 0.30 9.13 4.85
CA PRO A 292 -0.23 10.05 3.84
C PRO A 292 0.86 10.75 3.02
N ALA A 293 1.97 11.11 3.66
CA ALA A 293 3.12 11.72 2.98
C ALA A 293 3.75 10.74 1.97
N ARG A 294 3.90 9.45 2.34
CA ARG A 294 4.41 8.41 1.43
C ARG A 294 3.51 8.21 0.22
N LEU A 295 2.19 8.23 0.41
CA LEU A 295 1.22 8.15 -0.69
C LEU A 295 1.37 9.32 -1.66
N ALA A 296 1.78 10.48 -1.18
CA ALA A 296 2.06 11.68 -1.98
C ALA A 296 3.50 11.76 -2.53
N GLY A 297 4.28 10.69 -2.38
CA GLY A 297 5.65 10.60 -2.90
C GLY A 297 6.74 11.19 -2.00
N LEU A 298 6.42 11.59 -0.76
CA LEU A 298 7.41 12.00 0.24
C LEU A 298 7.76 10.80 1.12
N SER A 299 8.95 10.24 0.92
CA SER A 299 9.45 9.10 1.71
C SER A 299 10.65 9.50 2.55
N TYR A 300 10.84 8.81 3.65
CA TYR A 300 12.06 8.89 4.45
C TYR A 300 12.63 7.50 4.72
N SER A 301 13.91 7.41 4.97
CA SER A 301 14.56 6.18 5.43
C SER A 301 15.54 6.51 6.58
N LEU A 302 15.57 5.64 7.57
CA LEU A 302 16.50 5.67 8.69
C LEU A 302 17.38 4.43 8.62
N PHE A 303 18.68 4.58 8.77
CA PHE A 303 19.64 3.47 8.79
C PHE A 303 20.88 3.86 9.62
N ASP A 304 21.56 2.88 10.18
CA ASP A 304 22.83 3.00 10.93
C ASP A 304 24.05 2.71 10.06
#